data_0b1869f93b74760d25e592f0cce2bf25
#
_entry.id   0b1869f93b74760d25e592f0cce2bf25
#
_cell.length_a   1.000
_cell.length_b   1.000
_cell.length_c   1.000
_cell.angle_alpha   90.00
_cell.angle_beta   90.00
_cell.angle_gamma   90.00
#
_symmetry.space_group_name_H-M   'P 1'
#
loop_
_entity.id
_entity.type
_entity.pdbx_description
1 polymer ?
#
loop_
_entity_poly.entity_id
_entity_poly.type
_entity_poly.pdbx_seq_one_letter_code
_entity_poly.pdbx_strand_id
1 'polypeptide(L)'
;MLSHLLSRSIGVTRAAQLAMTGEALSVEKALEWGLVYRVCEADKLEKTREQLLKKLRRGSANSYAAIKKLVWESQFKDWQDYAALELNLQESLAQTEDFKEGVRAHSERRRPKFTGK
;
A
#
# COMPACT_ATOMS: atom_id res chain seq x y z
N MET A 1 -2.14 -4.26 -7.45
CA MET A 1 -2.70 -2.97 -6.97
C MET A 1 -1.86 -2.29 -5.89
N LEU A 2 -1.34 -3.04 -4.90
CA LEU A 2 -0.51 -2.46 -3.83
C LEU A 2 0.79 -1.83 -4.36
N SER A 3 1.50 -2.51 -5.23
CA SER A 3 2.76 -2.05 -5.81
C SER A 3 2.63 -0.73 -6.57
N HIS A 4 1.54 -0.54 -7.30
CA HIS A 4 1.26 0.69 -8.04
C HIS A 4 0.98 1.88 -7.11
N LEU A 5 0.12 1.68 -6.10
CA LEU A 5 -0.16 2.70 -5.10
C LEU A 5 1.08 3.05 -4.27
N LEU A 6 1.79 2.01 -3.83
CA LEU A 6 2.95 2.15 -2.95
C LEU A 6 4.09 2.91 -3.65
N SER A 7 4.44 2.52 -4.90
CA SER A 7 5.52 3.17 -5.66
C SER A 7 5.23 4.65 -5.95
N ARG A 8 3.99 5.02 -6.15
CA ARG A 8 3.59 6.42 -6.35
C ARG A 8 3.55 7.23 -5.06
N SER A 9 3.31 6.58 -3.93
CA SER A 9 3.26 7.25 -2.62
C SER A 9 4.66 7.49 -2.02
N ILE A 10 5.55 6.50 -2.07
CA ILE A 10 6.86 6.54 -1.39
C ILE A 10 8.06 6.41 -2.32
N GLY A 11 7.81 6.36 -3.61
CA GLY A 11 8.85 6.18 -4.64
C GLY A 11 9.19 4.72 -4.91
N VAL A 12 9.74 4.47 -6.12
CA VAL A 12 10.00 3.11 -6.63
C VAL A 12 10.99 2.35 -5.74
N THR A 13 12.07 3.00 -5.32
CA THR A 13 13.14 2.33 -4.54
C THR A 13 12.61 1.81 -3.19
N ARG A 14 11.87 2.65 -2.44
CA ARG A 14 11.31 2.26 -1.14
C ARG A 14 10.22 1.21 -1.30
N ALA A 15 9.38 1.33 -2.32
CA ALA A 15 8.35 0.34 -2.61
C ALA A 15 8.96 -1.03 -2.96
N ALA A 16 10.01 -1.05 -3.81
CA ALA A 16 10.73 -2.27 -4.16
C ALA A 16 11.41 -2.91 -2.94
N GLN A 17 12.08 -2.10 -2.10
CA GLN A 17 12.67 -2.57 -0.85
C GLN A 17 11.64 -3.29 0.02
N LEU A 18 10.53 -2.64 0.34
CA LEU A 18 9.49 -3.26 1.18
C LEU A 18 8.90 -4.53 0.59
N ALA A 19 8.64 -4.51 -0.73
CA ALA A 19 8.05 -5.66 -1.41
C ALA A 19 8.99 -6.87 -1.48
N MET A 20 10.30 -6.64 -1.67
CA MET A 20 11.30 -7.70 -1.80
C MET A 20 11.76 -8.23 -0.45
N THR A 21 11.90 -7.38 0.56
CA THR A 21 12.40 -7.80 1.88
C THR A 21 11.29 -8.29 2.81
N GLY A 22 10.06 -7.86 2.61
CA GLY A 22 8.95 -8.14 3.53
C GLY A 22 9.13 -7.52 4.92
N GLU A 23 10.05 -6.55 5.06
CA GLU A 23 10.31 -5.88 6.35
C GLU A 23 9.13 -5.05 6.82
N ALA A 24 8.89 -5.06 8.12
CA ALA A 24 7.90 -4.18 8.73
C ALA A 24 8.39 -2.72 8.71
N LEU A 25 7.50 -1.81 8.30
CA LEU A 25 7.77 -0.38 8.30
C LEU A 25 7.28 0.23 9.62
N SER A 26 8.17 0.94 10.32
CA SER A 26 7.77 1.67 11.54
C SER A 26 6.87 2.86 11.21
N VAL A 27 6.06 3.30 12.19
CA VAL A 27 5.14 4.44 11.99
C VAL A 27 5.88 5.76 11.76
N GLU A 28 7.06 5.93 12.35
CA GLU A 28 7.93 7.08 12.18
C GLU A 28 8.45 7.15 10.73
N LYS A 29 8.96 6.03 10.22
CA LYS A 29 9.39 5.92 8.81
C LYS A 29 8.22 6.10 7.84
N ALA A 30 7.05 5.55 8.17
CA ALA A 30 5.86 5.72 7.34
C ALA A 30 5.44 7.20 7.22
N LEU A 31 5.58 7.97 8.30
CA LEU A 31 5.38 9.42 8.30
C LEU A 31 6.46 10.15 7.49
N GLU A 32 7.73 9.85 7.76
CA GLU A 32 8.87 10.42 7.03
C GLU A 32 8.78 10.18 5.51
N TRP A 33 8.35 8.98 5.11
CA TRP A 33 8.21 8.62 3.70
C TRP A 33 6.94 9.14 3.03
N GLY A 34 6.05 9.78 3.79
CA GLY A 34 4.78 10.32 3.29
C GLY A 34 3.70 9.27 3.04
N LEU A 35 3.89 8.04 3.55
CA LEU A 35 2.88 6.98 3.43
C LEU A 35 1.66 7.24 4.31
N VAL A 36 1.87 7.87 5.47
CA VAL A 36 0.79 8.29 6.38
C VAL A 36 0.83 9.80 6.61
N TYR A 37 -0.35 10.39 6.72
CA TYR A 37 -0.50 11.85 6.88
C TYR A 37 -0.11 12.33 8.27
N ARG A 38 -0.38 11.53 9.30
CA ARG A 38 -0.16 11.88 10.70
C ARG A 38 -0.02 10.63 11.56
N VAL A 39 0.80 10.73 12.59
CA VAL A 39 0.95 9.76 13.67
C VAL A 39 0.55 10.41 14.98
N CYS A 40 -0.04 9.66 15.89
CA CYS A 40 -0.37 10.10 17.24
C CYS A 40 -0.38 8.89 18.18
N GLU A 41 -0.33 9.15 19.48
CA GLU A 41 -0.49 8.14 20.51
C GLU A 41 -1.86 7.44 20.38
N ALA A 42 -1.93 6.16 20.74
CA ALA A 42 -3.12 5.35 20.56
C ALA A 42 -4.35 5.91 21.30
N ASP A 43 -4.15 6.44 22.51
CA ASP A 43 -5.21 7.08 23.32
C ASP A 43 -5.71 8.40 22.75
N LYS A 44 -4.93 9.02 21.84
CA LYS A 44 -5.28 10.30 21.18
C LYS A 44 -5.88 10.12 19.78
N LEU A 45 -6.00 8.89 19.29
CA LEU A 45 -6.44 8.60 17.92
C LEU A 45 -7.83 9.18 17.63
N GLU A 46 -8.81 8.91 18.48
CA GLU A 46 -10.18 9.42 18.32
C GLU A 46 -10.24 10.95 18.30
N LYS A 47 -9.55 11.60 19.22
CA LYS A 47 -9.50 13.06 19.29
C LYS A 47 -8.86 13.65 18.03
N THR A 48 -7.77 13.04 17.55
CA THR A 48 -7.06 13.49 16.35
C THR A 48 -7.93 13.29 15.10
N ARG A 49 -8.62 12.15 14.99
CA ARG A 49 -9.59 11.86 13.94
C ARG A 49 -10.72 12.89 13.90
N GLU A 50 -11.35 13.16 15.04
CA GLU A 50 -12.45 14.13 15.13
C GLU A 50 -12.02 15.56 14.76
N GLN A 51 -10.82 15.95 15.13
CA GLN A 51 -10.27 17.24 14.71
C GLN A 51 -10.11 17.35 13.19
N LEU A 52 -9.62 16.30 12.54
CA LEU A 52 -9.49 16.24 11.09
C LEU A 52 -10.85 16.27 10.39
N LEU A 53 -11.79 15.45 10.86
CA LEU A 53 -13.15 15.41 10.33
C LEU A 53 -13.87 16.76 10.48
N LYS A 54 -13.72 17.42 11.62
CA LYS A 54 -14.27 18.77 11.85
C LYS A 54 -13.68 19.79 10.87
N LYS A 55 -12.41 19.69 10.55
CA LYS A 55 -11.75 20.55 9.54
C LYS A 55 -12.33 20.28 8.14
N LEU A 56 -12.46 19.01 7.75
CA LEU A 56 -12.96 18.62 6.43
C LEU A 56 -14.44 18.98 6.25
N ARG A 57 -15.29 18.82 7.27
CA ARG A 57 -16.72 19.17 7.23
C ARG A 57 -16.99 20.65 6.93
N ARG A 58 -16.02 21.54 7.14
CA ARG A 58 -16.14 22.98 6.86
C ARG A 58 -15.90 23.33 5.40
N GLY A 59 -15.36 22.42 4.62
CA GLY A 59 -15.06 22.65 3.22
C GLY A 59 -16.19 22.21 2.30
N SER A 60 -16.08 22.60 1.02
CA SER A 60 -17.05 22.24 -0.02
C SER A 60 -16.87 20.78 -0.45
N ALA A 61 -17.93 19.98 -0.35
CA ALA A 61 -17.94 18.60 -0.82
C ALA A 61 -17.63 18.50 -2.33
N ASN A 62 -18.16 19.41 -3.14
CA ASN A 62 -17.89 19.45 -4.56
C ASN A 62 -16.42 19.74 -4.88
N SER A 63 -15.81 20.68 -4.13
CA SER A 63 -14.38 20.96 -4.27
C SER A 63 -13.52 19.76 -3.89
N TYR A 64 -13.87 19.06 -2.82
CA TYR A 64 -13.16 17.84 -2.43
C TYR A 64 -13.31 16.70 -3.45
N ALA A 65 -14.50 16.53 -4.03
CA ALA A 65 -14.72 15.56 -5.10
C ALA A 65 -13.85 15.88 -6.33
N ALA A 66 -13.79 17.14 -6.73
CA ALA A 66 -12.95 17.58 -7.83
C ALA A 66 -11.44 17.38 -7.54
N ILE A 67 -10.98 17.76 -6.36
CA ILE A 67 -9.58 17.55 -5.93
C ILE A 67 -9.22 16.07 -5.96
N LYS A 68 -10.05 15.19 -5.39
CA LYS A 68 -9.82 13.75 -5.41
C LYS A 68 -9.72 13.20 -6.83
N LYS A 69 -10.61 13.63 -7.73
CA LYS A 69 -10.57 13.24 -9.14
C LYS A 69 -9.27 13.70 -9.81
N LEU A 70 -8.89 14.96 -9.66
CA LEU A 70 -7.67 15.51 -10.25
C LEU A 70 -6.41 14.81 -9.74
N VAL A 71 -6.32 14.58 -8.44
CA VAL A 71 -5.19 13.84 -7.83
C VAL A 71 -5.14 12.42 -8.37
N TRP A 72 -6.28 11.73 -8.44
CA TRP A 72 -6.35 10.39 -9.01
C TRP A 72 -5.88 10.34 -10.46
N GLU A 73 -6.47 11.16 -11.32
CA GLU A 73 -6.13 11.23 -12.75
C GLU A 73 -4.64 11.57 -12.97
N SER A 74 -4.07 12.45 -12.15
CA SER A 74 -2.67 12.83 -12.27
C SER A 74 -1.68 11.69 -11.93
N GLN A 75 -2.11 10.73 -11.11
CA GLN A 75 -1.25 9.66 -10.60
C GLN A 75 -1.57 8.28 -11.18
N PHE A 76 -2.81 8.03 -11.58
CA PHE A 76 -3.32 6.70 -11.87
C PHE A 76 -4.05 6.60 -13.22
N LYS A 77 -3.60 7.35 -14.22
CA LYS A 77 -4.22 7.37 -15.55
C LYS A 77 -4.25 5.98 -16.22
N ASP A 78 -3.25 5.17 -15.96
CA ASP A 78 -3.07 3.81 -16.48
C ASP A 78 -3.50 2.70 -15.49
N TRP A 79 -4.32 3.05 -14.51
CA TRP A 79 -4.71 2.16 -13.41
C TRP A 79 -5.35 0.83 -13.87
N GLN A 80 -6.23 0.88 -14.87
CA GLN A 80 -6.93 -0.33 -15.33
C GLN A 80 -5.98 -1.33 -15.98
N ASP A 81 -5.06 -0.85 -16.83
CA ASP A 81 -4.06 -1.69 -17.49
C ASP A 81 -3.10 -2.30 -16.47
N TYR A 82 -2.70 -1.51 -15.49
CA TYR A 82 -1.84 -1.99 -14.40
C TYR A 82 -2.55 -3.03 -13.53
N ALA A 83 -3.82 -2.82 -13.19
CA ALA A 83 -4.59 -3.77 -12.38
C ALA A 83 -4.74 -5.14 -13.08
N ALA A 84 -4.95 -5.14 -14.39
CA ALA A 84 -5.00 -6.36 -15.19
C ALA A 84 -3.64 -7.08 -15.20
N LEU A 85 -2.54 -6.34 -15.40
CA LEU A 85 -1.19 -6.90 -15.36
C LEU A 85 -0.88 -7.53 -14.00
N GLU A 86 -1.16 -6.83 -12.90
CA GLU A 86 -0.91 -7.33 -11.54
C GLU A 86 -1.70 -8.61 -11.26
N LEU A 87 -2.97 -8.66 -11.67
CA LEU A 87 -3.82 -9.84 -11.49
C LEU A 87 -3.25 -11.05 -12.25
N ASN A 88 -2.89 -10.87 -13.53
CA ASN A 88 -2.31 -11.93 -14.35
C ASN A 88 -0.98 -12.46 -13.77
N LEU A 89 -0.14 -11.58 -13.24
CA LEU A 89 1.11 -11.97 -12.59
C LEU A 89 0.87 -12.74 -11.29
N GLN A 90 -0.10 -12.31 -10.48
CA GLN A 90 -0.48 -13.02 -9.25
C GLN A 90 -1.02 -14.41 -9.54
N GLU A 91 -1.89 -14.56 -10.56
CA GLU A 91 -2.39 -15.86 -10.99
C GLU A 91 -1.25 -16.78 -11.45
N SER A 92 -0.35 -16.26 -12.26
CA SER A 92 0.83 -17.02 -12.72
C SER A 92 1.71 -17.48 -11.56
N LEU A 93 2.02 -16.58 -10.62
CA LEU A 93 2.83 -16.91 -9.44
C LEU A 93 2.15 -17.93 -8.52
N ALA A 94 0.83 -17.85 -8.36
CA ALA A 94 0.06 -18.78 -7.52
C ALA A 94 0.12 -20.24 -8.01
N GLN A 95 0.43 -20.47 -9.29
CA GLN A 95 0.62 -21.81 -9.85
C GLN A 95 2.01 -22.41 -9.54
N THR A 96 2.97 -21.60 -9.12
CA THR A 96 4.36 -22.05 -8.89
C THR A 96 4.50 -22.92 -7.65
N GLU A 97 5.48 -23.82 -7.66
CA GLU A 97 5.84 -24.63 -6.49
C GLU A 97 6.39 -23.75 -5.36
N ASP A 98 7.10 -22.67 -5.71
CA ASP A 98 7.62 -21.72 -4.73
C ASP A 98 6.50 -20.98 -3.98
N PHE A 99 5.40 -20.65 -4.65
CA PHE A 99 4.24 -20.07 -3.97
C PHE A 99 3.62 -21.07 -2.96
N LYS A 100 3.41 -22.32 -3.38
CA LYS A 100 2.88 -23.39 -2.52
C LYS A 100 3.79 -23.64 -1.31
N GLU A 101 5.10 -23.67 -1.55
CA GLU A 101 6.10 -23.78 -0.49
C GLU A 101 6.07 -22.59 0.46
N GLY A 102 5.94 -21.37 -0.04
CA GLY A 102 5.83 -20.15 0.76
C GLY A 102 4.62 -20.20 1.70
N VAL A 103 3.45 -20.57 1.18
CA VAL A 103 2.21 -20.72 1.98
C VAL A 103 2.38 -21.79 3.05
N ARG A 104 2.93 -22.96 2.69
CA ARG A 104 3.19 -24.07 3.62
C ARG A 104 4.16 -23.65 4.72
N ALA A 105 5.30 -23.06 4.35
CA ALA A 105 6.32 -22.62 5.29
C ALA A 105 5.78 -21.57 6.27
N HIS A 106 4.91 -20.67 5.79
CA HIS A 106 4.27 -19.68 6.65
C HIS A 106 3.35 -20.34 7.69
N SER A 107 2.50 -21.29 7.27
CA SER A 107 1.60 -22.00 8.18
C SER A 107 2.36 -22.86 9.21
N GLU A 108 3.48 -23.45 8.79
CA GLU A 108 4.38 -24.27 9.64
C GLU A 108 5.38 -23.43 10.45
N ARG A 109 5.38 -22.11 10.31
CA ARG A 109 6.29 -21.16 11.00
C ARG A 109 7.78 -21.51 10.82
N ARG A 110 8.16 -21.96 9.63
CA ARG A 110 9.54 -22.27 9.24
C ARG A 110 10.00 -21.40 8.07
N ARG A 111 11.29 -21.45 7.78
CA ARG A 111 11.84 -20.80 6.58
C ARG A 111 11.46 -21.59 5.31
N PRO A 112 10.99 -20.95 4.24
CA PRO A 112 10.73 -21.59 2.96
C PRO A 112 12.03 -22.02 2.27
N LYS A 113 11.91 -23.00 1.38
CA LYS A 113 13.00 -23.49 0.53
C LYS A 113 12.59 -23.32 -0.91
N PHE A 114 12.82 -22.14 -1.47
CA PHE A 114 12.48 -21.81 -2.84
C PHE A 114 13.44 -22.46 -3.84
N THR A 115 12.91 -22.90 -4.98
CA THR A 115 13.66 -23.59 -6.05
C THR A 115 13.61 -22.82 -7.38
N GLY A 116 12.82 -21.74 -7.47
CA GLY A 116 12.63 -20.97 -8.69
C GLY A 116 11.64 -21.61 -9.67
N LYS A 117 10.80 -22.55 -9.22
CA LYS A 117 9.82 -23.28 -10.06
C LYS A 117 8.39 -22.98 -9.68
#